data_06949bcd5a2f5f3d2cb0d8135a6248bb
#
_entry.id   06949bcd5a2f5f3d2cb0d8135a6248bb
#
_cell.length_a   1.000
_cell.length_b   1.000
_cell.length_c   1.000
_cell.angle_alpha   90.00
_cell.angle_beta   90.00
_cell.angle_gamma   90.00
#
_symmetry.space_group_name_H-M   'P 1'
#
loop_
_entity.id
_entity.type
_entity.pdbx_description
1 polymer ?
#
loop_
_entity_poly.entity_id
_entity_poly.type
_entity_poly.pdbx_seq_one_letter_code
_entity_poly.pdbx_strand_id
1 'polypeptide(L)'
;YKCCSNQVARVHLITEKSDGAILSELFTREGTGTLISEDKSETIRQAKIEDIGGLLELIQPLEQRGILVKRSRERLEVEIAKFYVSIHPEGFMVGCAALYPLNENMGEIACVATHPDFTKQGTASRLLTVIEERAKQQSISSLFVLTTHAAHWFIEKGFTECGPDLLPEDKKLLY
;
A
#
# COMPACT_ATOMS: atom_id res chain seq x y z
N TYR A 1 -5.81 7.59 -28.00
CA TYR A 1 -7.07 7.65 -27.22
C TYR A 1 -8.22 6.86 -27.90
N LYS A 2 -8.48 7.03 -29.21
CA LYS A 2 -9.60 6.34 -29.90
C LYS A 2 -9.52 4.83 -29.90
N CYS A 3 -8.33 4.23 -29.81
CA CYS A 3 -8.19 2.77 -29.78
C CYS A 3 -8.69 2.20 -28.46
N CYS A 4 -8.33 2.80 -27.34
CA CYS A 4 -8.76 2.34 -26.01
C CYS A 4 -10.26 2.50 -25.82
N SER A 5 -10.87 3.59 -26.32
CA SER A 5 -12.32 3.78 -26.28
C SER A 5 -13.11 2.74 -27.11
N ASN A 6 -12.44 1.94 -27.93
CA ASN A 6 -13.03 0.85 -28.74
C ASN A 6 -12.65 -0.55 -28.20
N GLN A 7 -12.58 -0.72 -26.89
CA GLN A 7 -12.32 -1.99 -26.20
C GLN A 7 -10.88 -2.54 -26.39
N VAL A 8 -9.94 -1.75 -26.86
CA VAL A 8 -8.52 -2.11 -26.84
C VAL A 8 -7.97 -1.77 -25.45
N ALA A 9 -7.67 -2.77 -24.65
CA ALA A 9 -7.26 -2.61 -23.26
C ALA A 9 -5.94 -1.82 -23.11
N ARG A 10 -5.00 -2.00 -24.03
CA ARG A 10 -3.67 -1.36 -23.99
C ARG A 10 -3.16 -1.08 -25.41
N VAL A 11 -2.47 0.05 -25.56
CA VAL A 11 -1.77 0.43 -26.79
C VAL A 11 -0.35 0.85 -26.42
N HIS A 12 0.64 0.16 -26.97
CA HIS A 12 2.05 0.50 -26.79
C HIS A 12 2.55 1.26 -28.01
N LEU A 13 3.09 2.46 -27.79
CA LEU A 13 3.77 3.24 -28.82
C LEU A 13 5.27 3.02 -28.65
N ILE A 14 5.88 2.29 -29.57
CA ILE A 14 7.30 1.97 -29.56
C ILE A 14 8.00 2.60 -30.75
N THR A 15 9.31 2.88 -30.61
CA THR A 15 10.11 3.40 -31.72
C THR A 15 10.67 2.27 -32.56
N GLU A 16 10.68 2.43 -33.89
CA GLU A 16 11.33 1.50 -34.80
C GLU A 16 12.87 1.56 -34.75
N LYS A 17 13.43 2.63 -34.15
CA LYS A 17 14.86 2.92 -34.14
C LYS A 17 15.65 2.12 -33.09
N SER A 18 14.97 1.45 -32.17
CA SER A 18 15.60 0.67 -31.10
C SER A 18 15.47 -0.81 -31.38
N ASP A 19 16.60 -1.48 -31.56
CA ASP A 19 16.62 -2.94 -31.69
C ASP A 19 16.15 -3.58 -30.38
N GLY A 20 15.27 -4.58 -30.48
CA GLY A 20 14.68 -5.24 -29.33
C GLY A 20 13.62 -4.41 -28.56
N ALA A 21 13.18 -3.25 -29.09
CA ALA A 21 12.22 -2.37 -28.41
C ALA A 21 10.92 -3.10 -28.01
N ILE A 22 10.41 -4.01 -28.85
CA ILE A 22 9.21 -4.82 -28.57
C ILE A 22 9.45 -5.74 -27.36
N LEU A 23 10.60 -6.41 -27.33
CA LEU A 23 10.95 -7.31 -26.23
C LEU A 23 11.14 -6.53 -24.93
N SER A 24 11.84 -5.41 -24.97
CA SER A 24 12.00 -4.55 -23.81
C SER A 24 10.65 -4.02 -23.29
N GLU A 25 9.76 -3.58 -24.19
CA GLU A 25 8.45 -3.06 -23.82
C GLU A 25 7.54 -4.14 -23.19
N LEU A 26 7.61 -5.38 -23.67
CA LEU A 26 6.73 -6.46 -23.21
C LEU A 26 7.28 -7.24 -22.03
N PHE A 27 8.60 -7.30 -21.85
CA PHE A 27 9.24 -8.18 -20.88
C PHE A 27 10.06 -7.45 -19.82
N THR A 28 10.21 -6.12 -19.91
CA THR A 28 10.84 -5.34 -18.84
C THR A 28 9.82 -4.41 -18.19
N ARG A 29 10.04 -4.11 -16.91
CA ARG A 29 9.17 -3.25 -16.12
C ARG A 29 9.21 -1.79 -16.57
N GLU A 30 10.36 -1.33 -17.03
CA GLU A 30 10.56 0.07 -17.44
C GLU A 30 10.05 0.34 -18.85
N GLY A 31 10.00 -0.71 -19.71
CA GLY A 31 9.66 -0.55 -21.10
C GLY A 31 10.61 0.37 -21.86
N THR A 32 10.29 0.66 -23.11
CA THR A 32 11.05 1.61 -23.96
C THR A 32 10.12 2.56 -24.71
N GLY A 33 8.80 2.40 -24.52
CA GLY A 33 7.78 3.10 -25.26
C GLY A 33 6.86 3.96 -24.38
N THR A 34 5.71 4.26 -24.91
CA THR A 34 4.62 4.94 -24.21
C THR A 34 3.41 3.99 -24.18
N LEU A 35 3.00 3.62 -22.98
CA LEU A 35 1.77 2.86 -22.76
C LEU A 35 0.58 3.82 -22.70
N ILE A 36 -0.43 3.56 -23.54
CA ILE A 36 -1.74 4.18 -23.44
C ILE A 36 -2.72 3.08 -23.05
N SER A 37 -3.33 3.19 -21.88
CA SER A 37 -4.35 2.27 -21.40
C SER A 37 -5.64 3.04 -21.10
N GLU A 38 -6.77 2.35 -21.27
CA GLU A 38 -8.03 2.83 -20.74
C GLU A 38 -7.99 2.59 -19.25
N ASP A 39 -7.74 3.66 -18.53
CA ASP A 39 -7.74 3.75 -17.10
C ASP A 39 -7.32 2.54 -16.32
N LYS A 40 -6.28 2.65 -15.55
CA LYS A 40 -6.35 1.74 -14.43
C LYS A 40 -5.67 2.36 -13.22
N SER A 41 -6.51 3.05 -12.50
CA SER A 41 -6.23 3.32 -11.11
C SER A 41 -5.88 2.02 -10.40
N GLU A 42 -4.93 2.10 -9.50
CA GLU A 42 -4.62 0.99 -8.59
C GLU A 42 -5.90 0.46 -7.93
N THR A 43 -5.98 -0.84 -7.81
CA THR A 43 -7.08 -1.49 -7.10
C THR A 43 -6.69 -1.68 -5.64
N ILE A 44 -7.43 -1.08 -4.73
CA ILE A 44 -7.24 -1.30 -3.29
C ILE A 44 -8.26 -2.33 -2.80
N ARG A 45 -7.75 -3.37 -2.16
CA ARG A 45 -8.58 -4.45 -1.59
C ARG A 45 -7.94 -5.04 -0.34
N GLN A 46 -8.73 -5.79 0.40
CA GLN A 46 -8.19 -6.63 1.48
C GLN A 46 -7.21 -7.66 0.92
N ALA A 47 -6.13 -7.87 1.65
CA ALA A 47 -5.09 -8.82 1.27
C ALA A 47 -5.57 -10.27 1.40
N LYS A 48 -4.98 -11.15 0.61
CA LYS A 48 -5.21 -12.60 0.61
C LYS A 48 -3.89 -13.32 0.84
N ILE A 49 -3.95 -14.62 1.09
CA ILE A 49 -2.76 -15.45 1.30
C ILE A 49 -1.77 -15.37 0.12
N GLU A 50 -2.29 -15.27 -1.10
CA GLU A 50 -1.46 -15.16 -2.31
C GLU A 50 -0.64 -13.86 -2.35
N ASP A 51 -1.04 -12.83 -1.60
CA ASP A 51 -0.37 -11.53 -1.57
C ASP A 51 0.87 -11.50 -0.65
N ILE A 52 1.11 -12.54 0.16
CA ILE A 52 2.19 -12.56 1.16
C ILE A 52 3.56 -12.36 0.51
N GLY A 53 3.80 -12.94 -0.66
CA GLY A 53 5.03 -12.73 -1.41
C GLY A 53 5.29 -11.26 -1.70
N GLY A 54 4.32 -10.60 -2.32
CA GLY A 54 4.40 -9.16 -2.64
C GLY A 54 4.45 -8.28 -1.38
N LEU A 55 3.75 -8.66 -0.30
CA LEU A 55 3.85 -7.96 0.99
C LEU A 55 5.28 -8.02 1.54
N LEU A 56 5.89 -9.19 1.56
CA LEU A 56 7.27 -9.35 2.04
C LEU A 56 8.25 -8.55 1.19
N GLU A 57 8.14 -8.61 -0.14
CA GLU A 57 8.98 -7.83 -1.04
C GLU A 57 8.88 -6.33 -0.77
N LEU A 58 7.67 -5.84 -0.47
CA LEU A 58 7.42 -4.43 -0.20
C LEU A 58 7.94 -3.98 1.17
N ILE A 59 7.73 -4.79 2.24
CA ILE A 59 8.02 -4.37 3.61
C ILE A 59 9.43 -4.71 4.08
N GLN A 60 10.05 -5.80 3.62
CA GLN A 60 11.38 -6.22 4.08
C GLN A 60 12.46 -5.13 3.96
N PRO A 61 12.57 -4.35 2.87
CA PRO A 61 13.54 -3.27 2.80
C PRO A 61 13.32 -2.18 3.87
N LEU A 62 12.07 -1.92 4.24
CA LEU A 62 11.70 -0.96 5.29
C LEU A 62 11.97 -1.52 6.68
N GLU A 63 11.75 -2.80 6.90
CA GLU A 63 12.09 -3.51 8.13
C GLU A 63 13.60 -3.56 8.38
N GLN A 64 14.40 -3.81 7.33
CA GLN A 64 15.87 -3.80 7.39
C GLN A 64 16.42 -2.43 7.77
N ARG A 65 15.74 -1.36 7.35
CA ARG A 65 16.08 0.03 7.68
C ARG A 65 15.53 0.48 9.05
N GLY A 66 14.81 -0.37 9.77
CA GLY A 66 14.19 -0.05 11.05
C GLY A 66 13.00 0.92 10.95
N ILE A 67 12.44 1.11 9.76
CA ILE A 67 11.26 1.97 9.54
C ILE A 67 9.98 1.24 9.92
N LEU A 68 9.93 -0.07 9.67
CA LEU A 68 8.84 -0.95 10.07
C LEU A 68 9.31 -2.02 11.05
N VAL A 69 8.41 -2.43 11.92
CA VAL A 69 8.64 -3.55 12.83
C VAL A 69 8.65 -4.86 12.02
N LYS A 70 9.66 -5.69 12.26
CA LYS A 70 9.81 -6.98 11.58
C LYS A 70 8.62 -7.89 11.83
N ARG A 71 8.16 -8.54 10.77
CA ARG A 71 7.10 -9.55 10.78
C ARG A 71 7.58 -10.81 10.10
N SER A 72 7.41 -11.95 10.77
CA SER A 72 7.66 -13.23 10.11
C SER A 72 6.56 -13.54 9.10
N ARG A 73 6.87 -14.44 8.18
CA ARG A 73 5.90 -14.92 7.19
C ARG A 73 4.67 -15.54 7.88
N GLU A 74 4.89 -16.36 8.88
CA GLU A 74 3.84 -17.04 9.64
C GLU A 74 2.91 -16.04 10.32
N ARG A 75 3.47 -14.95 10.86
CA ARG A 75 2.68 -13.87 11.44
C ARG A 75 1.83 -13.17 10.39
N LEU A 76 2.40 -12.89 9.22
CA LEU A 76 1.64 -12.29 8.12
C LEU A 76 0.51 -13.21 7.65
N GLU A 77 0.73 -14.52 7.58
CA GLU A 77 -0.31 -15.50 7.22
C GLU A 77 -1.49 -15.48 8.19
N VAL A 78 -1.21 -15.40 9.49
CA VAL A 78 -2.26 -15.29 10.53
C VAL A 78 -2.98 -13.94 10.48
N GLU A 79 -2.26 -12.87 10.19
CA GLU A 79 -2.78 -11.50 10.26
C GLU A 79 -3.22 -10.95 8.90
N ILE A 80 -3.18 -11.75 7.82
CA ILE A 80 -3.39 -11.28 6.45
C ILE A 80 -4.70 -10.53 6.24
N ALA A 81 -5.76 -10.94 6.91
CA ALA A 81 -7.07 -10.29 6.84
C ALA A 81 -7.10 -8.86 7.41
N LYS A 82 -6.08 -8.45 8.17
CA LYS A 82 -5.93 -7.08 8.67
C LYS A 82 -5.28 -6.15 7.66
N PHE A 83 -4.66 -6.71 6.60
CA PHE A 83 -3.94 -5.94 5.59
C PHE A 83 -4.84 -5.55 4.43
N TYR A 84 -4.59 -4.36 3.91
CA TYR A 84 -5.12 -3.83 2.66
C TYR A 84 -3.95 -3.55 1.73
N VAL A 85 -4.11 -3.94 0.48
CA VAL A 85 -3.06 -3.83 -0.55
C VAL A 85 -3.55 -3.02 -1.71
N SER A 86 -2.66 -2.21 -2.27
CA SER A 86 -2.85 -1.51 -3.52
C SER A 86 -2.11 -2.25 -4.62
N ILE A 87 -2.85 -2.69 -5.62
CA ILE A 87 -2.33 -3.49 -6.74
C ILE A 87 -2.35 -2.64 -7.98
N HIS A 88 -1.19 -2.54 -8.64
CA HIS A 88 -1.06 -1.92 -9.94
C HIS A 88 -1.86 -2.69 -10.99
N PRO A 89 -2.37 -2.06 -12.06
CA PRO A 89 -3.07 -2.75 -13.14
C PRO A 89 -2.29 -3.89 -13.79
N GLU A 90 -0.98 -3.87 -13.70
CA GLU A 90 -0.09 -4.93 -14.17
C GLU A 90 0.08 -6.10 -13.19
N GLY A 91 -0.60 -6.04 -12.05
CA GLY A 91 -0.69 -7.16 -11.10
C GLY A 91 0.35 -7.17 -9.98
N PHE A 92 1.26 -6.21 -9.90
CA PHE A 92 2.22 -6.13 -8.79
C PHE A 92 1.74 -5.19 -7.67
N MET A 93 2.25 -5.39 -6.47
CA MET A 93 1.87 -4.60 -5.30
C MET A 93 2.62 -3.28 -5.26
N VAL A 94 1.89 -2.18 -5.11
CA VAL A 94 2.46 -0.82 -5.02
C VAL A 94 2.33 -0.20 -3.63
N GLY A 95 1.52 -0.77 -2.76
CA GLY A 95 1.40 -0.30 -1.38
C GLY A 95 0.61 -1.24 -0.50
N CYS A 96 0.79 -1.10 0.80
CA CYS A 96 0.00 -1.80 1.82
C CYS A 96 -0.23 -0.92 3.04
N ALA A 97 -1.26 -1.26 3.81
CA ALA A 97 -1.52 -0.76 5.16
C ALA A 97 -2.31 -1.81 5.93
N ALA A 98 -2.19 -1.81 7.25
CA ALA A 98 -2.93 -2.74 8.11
C ALA A 98 -3.78 -1.98 9.13
N LEU A 99 -4.96 -2.52 9.45
CA LEU A 99 -5.84 -2.09 10.51
C LEU A 99 -5.91 -3.17 11.59
N TYR A 100 -5.48 -2.82 12.80
CA TYR A 100 -5.57 -3.68 13.98
C TYR A 100 -6.62 -3.13 14.94
N PRO A 101 -7.84 -3.68 14.97
CA PRO A 101 -8.80 -3.38 16.02
C PRO A 101 -8.22 -3.83 17.38
N LEU A 102 -8.28 -2.98 18.38
CA LEU A 102 -7.76 -3.25 19.73
C LEU A 102 -8.88 -3.41 20.76
N ASN A 103 -9.88 -2.55 20.69
CA ASN A 103 -11.07 -2.62 21.49
C ASN A 103 -12.25 -2.07 20.69
N GLU A 104 -13.44 -2.01 21.28
CA GLU A 104 -14.67 -1.60 20.60
C GLU A 104 -14.59 -0.22 19.94
N ASN A 105 -13.70 0.66 20.38
CA ASN A 105 -13.64 2.05 19.93
C ASN A 105 -12.31 2.47 19.31
N MET A 106 -11.26 1.64 19.39
CA MET A 106 -9.92 2.06 19.00
C MET A 106 -9.24 1.07 18.08
N GLY A 107 -8.54 1.58 17.08
CA GLY A 107 -7.76 0.77 16.13
C GLY A 107 -6.39 1.36 15.84
N GLU A 108 -5.41 0.51 15.59
CA GLU A 108 -4.07 0.90 15.17
C GLU A 108 -3.94 0.79 13.66
N ILE A 109 -3.45 1.85 13.04
CA ILE A 109 -2.95 1.81 11.67
C ILE A 109 -1.48 1.43 11.71
N ALA A 110 -1.11 0.34 11.08
CA ALA A 110 0.26 -0.14 11.06
C ALA A 110 0.71 -0.51 9.65
N CYS A 111 2.02 -0.69 9.49
CA CYS A 111 2.61 -1.20 8.26
C CYS A 111 2.20 -0.44 7.00
N VAL A 112 2.12 0.89 7.07
CA VAL A 112 1.87 1.73 5.90
C VAL A 112 3.15 1.79 5.07
N ALA A 113 3.11 1.22 3.89
CA ALA A 113 4.23 1.16 2.97
C ALA A 113 3.79 1.44 1.53
N THR A 114 4.68 2.07 0.78
CA THR A 114 4.50 2.33 -0.66
C THR A 114 5.77 1.95 -1.39
N HIS A 115 5.63 1.33 -2.54
CA HIS A 115 6.77 0.99 -3.39
C HIS A 115 7.54 2.25 -3.77
N PRO A 116 8.89 2.25 -3.73
CA PRO A 116 9.71 3.45 -3.97
C PRO A 116 9.38 4.18 -5.28
N ASP A 117 9.15 3.45 -6.36
CA ASP A 117 8.86 4.03 -7.68
C ASP A 117 7.45 4.65 -7.76
N PHE A 118 6.57 4.37 -6.79
CA PHE A 118 5.18 4.85 -6.72
C PHE A 118 4.96 5.83 -5.57
N THR A 119 6.03 6.34 -4.98
CA THR A 119 5.92 7.40 -3.96
C THR A 119 5.36 8.67 -4.57
N LYS A 120 4.64 9.47 -3.76
CA LYS A 120 4.01 10.73 -4.16
C LYS A 120 2.87 10.62 -5.20
N GLN A 121 2.43 9.41 -5.54
CA GLN A 121 1.28 9.18 -6.45
C GLN A 121 -0.05 9.04 -5.69
N GLY A 122 -0.06 9.31 -4.39
CA GLY A 122 -1.26 9.28 -3.56
C GLY A 122 -1.70 7.90 -3.08
N THR A 123 -0.95 6.83 -3.36
CA THR A 123 -1.26 5.45 -2.94
C THR A 123 -1.47 5.32 -1.44
N ALA A 124 -0.57 5.88 -0.62
CA ALA A 124 -0.72 5.86 0.84
C ALA A 124 -1.99 6.59 1.31
N SER A 125 -2.34 7.72 0.68
CA SER A 125 -3.55 8.47 1.02
C SER A 125 -4.82 7.68 0.68
N ARG A 126 -4.86 7.01 -0.47
CA ARG A 126 -5.98 6.13 -0.85
C ARG A 126 -6.10 4.93 0.09
N LEU A 127 -4.99 4.31 0.48
CA LEU A 127 -4.98 3.23 1.47
C LEU A 127 -5.51 3.73 2.82
N LEU A 128 -5.09 4.90 3.28
CA LEU A 128 -5.58 5.50 4.52
C LEU A 128 -7.10 5.71 4.47
N THR A 129 -7.63 6.26 3.39
CA THR A 129 -9.09 6.43 3.21
C THR A 129 -9.82 5.11 3.33
N VAL A 130 -9.32 4.04 2.70
CA VAL A 130 -9.93 2.70 2.80
C VAL A 130 -9.88 2.17 4.24
N ILE A 131 -8.77 2.36 4.95
CA ILE A 131 -8.63 1.97 6.37
C ILE A 131 -9.64 2.72 7.24
N GLU A 132 -9.79 4.03 7.05
CA GLU A 132 -10.76 4.85 7.79
C GLU A 132 -12.21 4.40 7.54
N GLU A 133 -12.55 4.09 6.29
CA GLU A 133 -13.87 3.55 5.94
C GLU A 133 -14.12 2.19 6.62
N ARG A 134 -13.12 1.32 6.62
CA ARG A 134 -13.22 0.01 7.28
C ARG A 134 -13.30 0.14 8.80
N ALA A 135 -12.56 1.05 9.40
CA ALA A 135 -12.66 1.35 10.81
C ALA A 135 -14.08 1.79 11.18
N LYS A 136 -14.68 2.71 10.42
CA LYS A 136 -16.08 3.14 10.60
C LYS A 136 -17.06 1.98 10.50
N GLN A 137 -16.89 1.08 9.53
CA GLN A 137 -17.73 -0.11 9.36
C GLN A 137 -17.64 -1.08 10.54
N GLN A 138 -16.49 -1.08 11.26
CA GLN A 138 -16.26 -1.89 12.45
C GLN A 138 -16.58 -1.14 13.75
N SER A 139 -17.25 0.02 13.67
CA SER A 139 -17.57 0.88 14.82
C SER A 139 -16.36 1.40 15.59
N ILE A 140 -15.18 1.41 14.96
CA ILE A 140 -13.96 2.02 15.52
C ILE A 140 -14.08 3.54 15.35
N SER A 141 -14.11 4.27 16.47
CA SER A 141 -14.26 5.72 16.48
C SER A 141 -12.95 6.49 16.55
N SER A 142 -11.87 5.82 16.96
CA SER A 142 -10.55 6.42 17.10
C SER A 142 -9.47 5.57 16.44
N LEU A 143 -8.63 6.20 15.63
CA LEU A 143 -7.48 5.57 15.00
C LEU A 143 -6.20 6.22 15.52
N PHE A 144 -5.18 5.42 15.79
CA PHE A 144 -3.86 5.92 16.09
C PHE A 144 -2.79 5.20 15.25
N VAL A 145 -1.62 5.79 15.18
CA VAL A 145 -0.44 5.26 14.50
C VAL A 145 0.79 5.47 15.36
N LEU A 146 1.66 4.49 15.39
CA LEU A 146 2.97 4.58 16.02
C LEU A 146 4.02 4.74 14.91
N THR A 147 4.63 5.91 14.84
CA THR A 147 5.62 6.22 13.78
C THR A 147 6.70 7.16 14.29
N THR A 148 7.92 6.93 13.85
CA THR A 148 9.06 7.84 14.06
C THR A 148 9.48 8.55 12.78
N HIS A 149 9.02 8.09 11.62
CA HIS A 149 9.49 8.58 10.31
C HIS A 149 8.41 9.31 9.51
N ALA A 150 7.13 9.06 9.77
CA ALA A 150 6.03 9.58 8.96
C ALA A 150 5.07 10.49 9.74
N ALA A 151 5.47 11.01 10.92
CA ALA A 151 4.60 11.83 11.77
C ALA A 151 4.02 13.02 11.00
N HIS A 152 4.85 13.77 10.28
CA HIS A 152 4.40 14.93 9.51
C HIS A 152 3.33 14.59 8.48
N TRP A 153 3.50 13.47 7.76
CA TRP A 153 2.51 13.04 6.78
C TRP A 153 1.16 12.70 7.43
N PHE A 154 1.16 12.05 8.61
CA PHE A 154 -0.09 11.78 9.32
C PHE A 154 -0.75 13.05 9.85
N ILE A 155 0.04 14.03 10.30
CA ILE A 155 -0.47 15.36 10.72
C ILE A 155 -1.17 16.05 9.53
N GLU A 156 -0.59 16.01 8.33
CA GLU A 156 -1.23 16.52 7.11
C GLU A 156 -2.55 15.79 6.77
N LYS A 157 -2.73 14.55 7.26
CA LYS A 157 -3.97 13.77 7.12
C LYS A 157 -4.97 13.97 8.26
N GLY A 158 -4.71 14.94 9.16
CA GLY A 158 -5.63 15.29 10.23
C GLY A 158 -5.40 14.54 11.54
N PHE A 159 -4.31 13.77 11.66
CA PHE A 159 -3.90 13.20 12.94
C PHE A 159 -3.26 14.26 13.81
N THR A 160 -3.38 14.11 15.13
CA THR A 160 -2.74 14.95 16.13
C THR A 160 -1.72 14.15 16.90
N GLU A 161 -0.57 14.74 17.17
CA GLU A 161 0.43 14.13 18.02
C GLU A 161 -0.08 14.09 19.48
N CYS A 162 0.10 12.94 20.12
CA CYS A 162 -0.33 12.73 21.50
C CYS A 162 0.73 11.94 22.27
N GLY A 163 0.67 12.08 23.61
CA GLY A 163 1.57 11.35 24.48
C GLY A 163 1.20 9.87 24.64
N PRO A 164 2.13 9.05 25.16
CA PRO A 164 1.92 7.62 25.36
C PRO A 164 0.80 7.30 26.36
N ASP A 165 0.38 8.27 27.15
CA ASP A 165 -0.71 8.12 28.15
C ASP A 165 -2.06 7.78 27.50
N LEU A 166 -2.26 8.17 26.24
CA LEU A 166 -3.47 7.87 25.47
C LEU A 166 -3.45 6.51 24.80
N LEU A 167 -2.33 5.78 24.84
CA LEU A 167 -2.24 4.45 24.29
C LEU A 167 -3.01 3.44 25.15
N PRO A 168 -3.62 2.41 24.52
CA PRO A 168 -4.16 1.28 25.25
C PRO A 168 -3.11 0.60 26.12
N GLU A 169 -3.52 0.09 27.30
CA GLU A 169 -2.61 -0.54 28.26
C GLU A 169 -1.75 -1.65 27.63
N ASP A 170 -2.35 -2.48 26.75
CA ASP A 170 -1.66 -3.56 26.04
C ASP A 170 -0.52 -3.06 25.14
N LYS A 171 -0.59 -1.78 24.74
CA LYS A 171 0.45 -1.16 23.90
C LYS A 171 1.49 -0.41 24.73
N LYS A 172 1.11 0.15 25.88
CA LYS A 172 2.06 0.79 26.82
C LYS A 172 3.14 -0.16 27.32
N LEU A 173 2.81 -1.44 27.46
CA LEU A 173 3.76 -2.49 27.89
C LEU A 173 4.85 -2.81 26.84
N LEU A 174 4.70 -2.34 25.61
CA LEU A 174 5.65 -2.57 24.51
C LEU A 174 6.65 -1.43 24.31
N TYR A 175 6.47 -0.32 25.04
CA TYR A 175 7.27 0.91 24.98
C TYR A 175 7.65 1.42 26.36
#